data_6b6cbeab2b909779f6642ba4a5c342d8
#
_entry.id   6b6cbeab2b909779f6642ba4a5c342d8
#
_cell.length_a   1.000
_cell.length_b   1.000
_cell.length_c   1.000
_cell.angle_alpha   90.00
_cell.angle_beta   90.00
_cell.angle_gamma   90.00
#
_symmetry.space_group_name_H-M   'P 1'
#
loop_
_entity.id
_entity.type
_entity.pdbx_description
1 polymer ?
#
loop_
_entity_poly.entity_id
_entity_poly.type
_entity_poly.pdbx_seq_one_letter_code
_entity_poly.pdbx_strand_id
1 'polypeptide(L)'
;VRVASEGKVFITDPQRAMTAIEIETGNTVWRTFQSMVRETIGLSEDGERIYSKTMNDSIVCYSTKGSHPHELWASNVGFGYEHAPSMQVEKDGIVFGSTKEGLIFALEAKTGKVLWKHKIGNSLISTVVPLSGNRILFTATGGKAGLLKFKIKK
;
A
#
# COMPACT_ATOMS: atom_id res chain seq x y z
N VAL A 1 -7.02 6.64 -7.47
CA VAL A 1 -6.08 7.07 -6.42
C VAL A 1 -4.76 7.49 -7.06
N ARG A 2 -4.16 8.53 -6.54
CA ARG A 2 -2.91 9.12 -7.06
C ARG A 2 -2.07 9.67 -5.92
N VAL A 3 -0.77 9.61 -6.10
CA VAL A 3 0.23 10.23 -5.22
C VAL A 3 1.26 10.97 -6.05
N ALA A 4 1.89 11.99 -5.49
CA ALA A 4 2.89 12.80 -6.17
C ALA A 4 4.22 12.78 -5.40
N SER A 5 5.31 12.54 -6.10
CA SER A 5 6.68 12.59 -5.59
C SER A 5 7.69 12.66 -6.73
N GLU A 6 8.87 13.19 -6.46
CA GLU A 6 9.99 13.24 -7.42
C GLU A 6 9.60 13.89 -8.78
N GLY A 7 8.80 14.96 -8.74
CA GLY A 7 8.30 15.64 -9.93
C GLY A 7 7.29 14.86 -10.78
N LYS A 8 6.76 13.77 -10.27
CA LYS A 8 5.83 12.87 -10.95
C LYS A 8 4.54 12.67 -10.16
N VAL A 9 3.46 12.40 -10.87
CA VAL A 9 2.23 11.83 -10.32
C VAL A 9 2.19 10.35 -10.70
N PHE A 10 1.93 9.50 -9.70
CA PHE A 10 1.73 8.08 -9.90
C PHE A 10 0.25 7.75 -9.78
N ILE A 11 -0.26 7.03 -10.74
CA ILE A 11 -1.65 6.60 -10.80
C ILE A 11 -1.76 5.10 -11.07
N THR A 12 -2.81 4.50 -10.57
CA THR A 12 -3.24 3.16 -10.97
C THR A 12 -4.53 3.29 -11.78
N ASP A 13 -4.66 2.50 -12.83
CA ASP A 13 -5.79 2.57 -13.74
C ASP A 13 -6.62 1.27 -13.77
N PRO A 14 -7.85 1.31 -14.34
CA PRO A 14 -8.70 0.13 -14.44
C PRO A 14 -8.09 -1.02 -15.26
N GLN A 15 -7.13 -0.73 -16.12
CA GLN A 15 -6.41 -1.73 -16.90
C GLN A 15 -5.29 -2.42 -16.11
N ARG A 16 -5.17 -2.13 -14.82
CA ARG A 16 -4.19 -2.73 -13.91
C ARG A 16 -2.76 -2.28 -14.15
N ALA A 17 -2.57 -1.16 -14.81
CA ALA A 17 -1.27 -0.53 -14.95
C ALA A 17 -0.97 0.43 -13.81
N MET A 18 0.31 0.56 -13.48
CA MET A 18 0.86 1.70 -12.75
C MET A 18 1.52 2.63 -13.75
N THR A 19 1.22 3.92 -13.66
CA THR A 19 1.70 4.94 -14.59
C THR A 19 2.32 6.09 -13.82
N ALA A 20 3.51 6.53 -14.24
CA ALA A 20 4.15 7.75 -13.79
C ALA A 20 4.01 8.83 -14.86
N ILE A 21 3.55 9.99 -14.45
CA ILE A 21 3.30 11.15 -15.30
C ILE A 21 4.12 12.32 -14.76
N GLU A 22 4.86 12.99 -15.62
CA GLU A 22 5.59 14.20 -15.26
C GLU A 22 4.62 15.36 -14.93
N ILE A 23 4.81 16.01 -13.80
CA ILE A 23 3.87 17.04 -13.32
C ILE A 23 3.85 18.27 -14.24
N GLU A 24 5.02 18.69 -14.69
CA GLU A 24 5.17 19.93 -15.46
C GLU A 24 4.59 19.83 -16.87
N THR A 25 4.76 18.69 -17.53
CA THR A 25 4.40 18.51 -18.95
C THR A 25 3.14 17.68 -19.15
N GLY A 26 2.74 16.88 -18.18
CA GLY A 26 1.68 15.88 -18.32
C GLY A 26 2.07 14.66 -19.15
N ASN A 27 3.34 14.53 -19.54
CA ASN A 27 3.81 13.41 -20.35
C ASN A 27 3.95 12.15 -19.48
N THR A 28 3.62 11.00 -20.07
CA THR A 28 3.90 9.70 -19.44
C THR A 28 5.40 9.46 -19.42
N VAL A 29 5.96 9.31 -18.21
CA VAL A 29 7.37 8.94 -18.02
C VAL A 29 7.54 7.44 -18.23
N TRP A 30 6.68 6.64 -17.58
CA TRP A 30 6.61 5.20 -17.79
C TRP A 30 5.22 4.65 -17.43
N ARG A 31 4.91 3.49 -17.97
CA ARG A 31 3.72 2.70 -17.66
C ARG A 31 4.08 1.23 -17.62
N THR A 32 3.60 0.50 -16.61
CA THR A 32 3.89 -0.92 -16.47
C THR A 32 2.65 -1.71 -16.06
N PHE A 33 2.55 -2.91 -16.61
CA PHE A 33 1.55 -3.93 -16.28
C PHE A 33 2.15 -5.11 -15.49
N GLN A 34 3.44 -5.05 -15.20
CA GLN A 34 4.21 -6.17 -14.64
C GLN A 34 3.55 -6.77 -13.39
N SER A 35 3.06 -5.94 -12.49
CA SER A 35 2.49 -6.39 -11.22
C SER A 35 0.98 -6.42 -11.21
N MET A 36 0.31 -6.01 -12.29
CA MET A 36 -1.15 -5.94 -12.40
C MET A 36 -1.79 -5.35 -11.13
N VAL A 37 -1.54 -4.08 -10.90
CA VAL A 37 -1.93 -3.40 -9.66
C VAL A 37 -3.41 -3.10 -9.57
N ARG A 38 -3.90 -2.95 -8.35
CA ARG A 38 -5.24 -2.50 -8.04
C ARG A 38 -5.29 -0.99 -7.88
N GLU A 39 -6.48 -0.47 -7.61
CA GLU A 39 -6.79 0.96 -7.54
C GLU A 39 -6.21 1.66 -6.30
N THR A 40 -5.59 0.93 -5.39
CA THR A 40 -4.99 1.50 -4.17
C THR A 40 -3.51 1.77 -4.35
N ILE A 41 -3.07 2.94 -3.95
CA ILE A 41 -1.68 3.34 -3.99
C ILE A 41 -1.34 4.13 -2.74
N GLY A 42 -0.21 3.79 -2.12
CA GLY A 42 0.35 4.50 -0.98
C GLY A 42 1.72 5.07 -1.31
N LEU A 43 2.10 6.15 -0.63
CA LEU A 43 3.42 6.78 -0.73
C LEU A 43 4.18 6.57 0.58
N SER A 44 5.49 6.30 0.49
CA SER A 44 6.37 6.26 1.66
C SER A 44 6.54 7.64 2.32
N GLU A 45 6.92 7.65 3.59
CA GLU A 45 7.13 8.90 4.34
C GLU A 45 8.21 9.80 3.71
N ASP A 46 9.25 9.19 3.13
CA ASP A 46 10.33 9.89 2.43
C ASP A 46 10.01 10.25 0.97
N GLY A 47 8.88 9.78 0.43
CA GLY A 47 8.49 9.99 -0.96
C GLY A 47 9.26 9.14 -1.98
N GLU A 48 10.13 8.23 -1.55
CA GLU A 48 11.00 7.46 -2.44
C GLU A 48 10.39 6.14 -2.94
N ARG A 49 9.27 5.70 -2.33
CA ARG A 49 8.60 4.42 -2.64
C ARG A 49 7.10 4.61 -2.76
N ILE A 50 6.50 3.85 -3.65
CA ILE A 50 5.06 3.70 -3.79
C ILE A 50 4.67 2.24 -3.59
N TYR A 51 3.53 2.04 -2.97
CA TYR A 51 2.99 0.72 -2.64
C TYR A 51 1.64 0.54 -3.29
N SER A 52 1.37 -0.65 -3.83
CA SER A 52 0.05 -1.00 -4.33
C SER A 52 -0.28 -2.46 -4.06
N LYS A 53 -1.56 -2.75 -3.94
CA LYS A 53 -2.06 -4.13 -3.99
C LYS A 53 -2.01 -4.64 -5.43
N THR A 54 -1.73 -5.91 -5.58
CA THR A 54 -1.78 -6.59 -6.88
C THR A 54 -3.03 -7.47 -6.99
N MET A 55 -3.25 -8.03 -8.18
CA MET A 55 -4.34 -8.96 -8.43
C MET A 55 -4.11 -10.34 -7.79
N ASN A 56 -2.90 -10.66 -7.35
CA ASN A 56 -2.45 -11.97 -6.89
C ASN A 56 -1.95 -11.99 -5.45
N ASP A 57 -2.68 -11.36 -4.52
CA ASP A 57 -2.43 -11.42 -3.07
C ASP A 57 -1.20 -10.68 -2.58
N SER A 58 -0.53 -9.91 -3.41
CA SER A 58 0.72 -9.28 -3.05
C SER A 58 0.59 -7.78 -2.83
N ILE A 59 1.50 -7.23 -2.06
CA ILE A 59 1.86 -5.82 -2.07
C ILE A 59 3.12 -5.68 -2.89
N VAL A 60 3.12 -4.77 -3.84
CA VAL A 60 4.29 -4.42 -4.64
C VAL A 60 4.78 -3.04 -4.24
N CYS A 61 6.09 -2.87 -4.25
CA CYS A 61 6.78 -1.60 -4.00
C CYS A 61 7.59 -1.20 -5.23
N TYR A 62 7.35 0.01 -5.72
CA TYR A 62 8.16 0.63 -6.78
C TYR A 62 8.90 1.83 -6.26
N SER A 63 10.08 2.09 -6.83
CA SER A 63 10.79 3.36 -6.65
C SER A 63 10.04 4.49 -7.34
N THR A 64 9.99 5.67 -6.71
CA THR A 64 9.49 6.90 -7.35
C THR A 64 10.54 7.55 -8.24
N LYS A 65 11.80 7.15 -8.13
CA LYS A 65 12.95 7.73 -8.84
C LYS A 65 13.13 7.12 -10.23
N GLY A 66 13.77 7.90 -11.10
CA GLY A 66 14.16 7.44 -12.44
C GLY A 66 13.07 7.56 -13.50
N SER A 67 13.42 7.14 -14.72
CA SER A 67 12.60 7.25 -15.93
C SER A 67 12.01 5.92 -16.40
N HIS A 68 12.22 4.85 -15.64
CA HIS A 68 11.71 3.51 -15.93
C HIS A 68 11.07 2.93 -14.67
N PRO A 69 10.08 2.02 -14.78
CA PRO A 69 9.51 1.34 -13.63
C PRO A 69 10.58 0.47 -12.97
N HIS A 70 10.76 0.65 -11.66
CA HIS A 70 11.72 -0.13 -10.88
C HIS A 70 11.00 -0.73 -9.67
N GLU A 71 10.67 -2.01 -9.78
CA GLU A 71 10.13 -2.80 -8.66
C GLU A 71 11.25 -3.10 -7.66
N LEU A 72 11.07 -2.67 -6.43
CA LEU A 72 12.01 -2.90 -5.33
C LEU A 72 11.77 -4.24 -4.65
N TRP A 73 10.49 -4.58 -4.46
CA TRP A 73 10.06 -5.85 -3.91
C TRP A 73 8.56 -6.10 -4.17
N ALA A 74 8.18 -7.37 -4.14
CA ALA A 74 6.79 -7.82 -4.06
C ALA A 74 6.66 -8.83 -2.92
N SER A 75 5.62 -8.69 -2.12
CA SER A 75 5.40 -9.53 -0.94
C SER A 75 4.01 -10.14 -0.96
N ASN A 76 3.93 -11.47 -0.99
CA ASN A 76 2.66 -12.17 -0.88
C ASN A 76 2.14 -12.11 0.56
N VAL A 77 1.00 -11.49 0.73
CA VAL A 77 0.34 -11.33 2.04
C VAL A 77 -0.79 -12.36 2.21
N GLY A 78 -1.25 -12.96 1.12
CA GLY A 78 -2.25 -14.01 1.13
C GLY A 78 -3.66 -13.51 1.47
N PHE A 79 -4.06 -12.35 0.93
CA PHE A 79 -5.40 -11.78 1.18
C PHE A 79 -6.46 -12.25 0.17
N GLY A 80 -6.09 -13.04 -0.82
CA GLY A 80 -6.99 -13.51 -1.85
C GLY A 80 -7.40 -12.45 -2.88
N TYR A 81 -8.36 -12.80 -3.71
CA TYR A 81 -8.95 -11.87 -4.66
C TYR A 81 -9.86 -10.89 -3.94
N GLU A 82 -9.42 -9.64 -3.80
CA GLU A 82 -10.23 -8.64 -3.12
C GLU A 82 -10.20 -7.26 -3.79
N HIS A 83 -11.25 -6.49 -3.54
CA HIS A 83 -11.41 -5.11 -4.01
C HIS A 83 -11.42 -4.09 -2.85
N ALA A 84 -10.78 -4.41 -1.73
CA ALA A 84 -10.79 -3.50 -0.60
C ALA A 84 -10.11 -2.16 -0.95
N PRO A 85 -10.77 -1.04 -0.68
CA PRO A 85 -10.28 0.27 -1.06
C PRO A 85 -9.19 0.82 -0.13
N SER A 86 -8.80 0.08 0.90
CA SER A 86 -7.82 0.55 1.86
C SER A 86 -6.45 0.74 1.22
N MET A 87 -5.92 1.95 1.38
CA MET A 87 -4.57 2.28 0.92
C MET A 87 -3.52 1.71 1.86
N GLN A 88 -2.32 1.50 1.32
CA GLN A 88 -1.15 1.17 2.12
C GLN A 88 -0.60 2.47 2.71
N VAL A 89 -0.25 2.45 3.99
CA VAL A 89 0.26 3.62 4.72
C VAL A 89 1.57 3.24 5.40
N GLU A 90 2.61 4.02 5.18
CA GLU A 90 3.89 3.84 5.86
C GLU A 90 3.98 4.74 7.09
N LYS A 91 4.54 4.20 8.17
CA LYS A 91 4.98 4.93 9.34
C LYS A 91 6.18 4.25 9.99
N ASP A 92 7.22 5.04 10.26
CA ASP A 92 8.45 4.58 10.94
C ASP A 92 9.06 3.31 10.28
N GLY A 93 9.07 3.26 8.94
CA GLY A 93 9.62 2.14 8.16
C GLY A 93 8.75 0.88 8.11
N ILE A 94 7.49 0.99 8.49
CA ILE A 94 6.52 -0.11 8.44
C ILE A 94 5.36 0.27 7.53
N VAL A 95 5.05 -0.59 6.56
CA VAL A 95 3.89 -0.46 5.68
C VAL A 95 2.73 -1.24 6.25
N PHE A 96 1.63 -0.55 6.51
CA PHE A 96 0.38 -1.14 6.98
C PHE A 96 -0.64 -1.20 5.86
N GLY A 97 -1.42 -2.25 5.86
CA GLY A 97 -2.58 -2.39 4.98
C GLY A 97 -3.64 -3.27 5.60
N SER A 98 -4.79 -3.33 4.95
CA SER A 98 -5.93 -4.11 5.43
C SER A 98 -6.74 -4.73 4.30
N THR A 99 -7.63 -5.63 4.66
CA THR A 99 -8.44 -6.41 3.73
C THR A 99 -9.94 -6.26 4.00
N LYS A 100 -10.73 -6.67 3.02
CA LYS A 100 -12.20 -6.70 3.15
C LYS A 100 -12.70 -7.70 4.21
N GLU A 101 -11.87 -8.67 4.58
CA GLU A 101 -12.23 -9.73 5.54
C GLU A 101 -11.65 -9.51 6.93
N GLY A 102 -11.27 -8.27 7.25
CA GLY A 102 -10.87 -7.91 8.61
C GLY A 102 -9.43 -8.24 8.97
N LEU A 103 -8.57 -8.51 7.98
CA LEU A 103 -7.14 -8.67 8.21
C LEU A 103 -6.45 -7.30 8.18
N ILE A 104 -5.59 -7.03 9.14
CA ILE A 104 -4.57 -5.97 9.10
C ILE A 104 -3.20 -6.65 9.03
N PHE A 105 -2.32 -6.11 8.21
CA PHE A 105 -0.96 -6.61 8.06
C PHE A 105 0.08 -5.49 8.15
N ALA A 106 1.30 -5.85 8.52
CA ALA A 106 2.46 -4.96 8.56
C ALA A 106 3.64 -5.60 7.84
N LEU A 107 4.28 -4.81 6.99
CA LEU A 107 5.47 -5.19 6.23
C LEU A 107 6.62 -4.25 6.57
N GLU A 108 7.85 -4.75 6.53
CA GLU A 108 9.03 -3.91 6.55
C GLU A 108 9.13 -3.11 5.23
N ALA A 109 9.19 -1.79 5.31
CA ALA A 109 9.12 -0.92 4.14
C ALA A 109 10.27 -1.13 3.14
N LYS A 110 11.47 -1.48 3.62
CA LYS A 110 12.66 -1.66 2.78
C LYS A 110 12.68 -2.99 2.02
N THR A 111 12.13 -4.05 2.60
CA THR A 111 12.30 -5.43 2.08
C THR A 111 10.99 -6.10 1.69
N GLY A 112 9.85 -5.58 2.14
CA GLY A 112 8.55 -6.22 2.00
C GLY A 112 8.35 -7.42 2.94
N LYS A 113 9.27 -7.70 3.86
CA LYS A 113 9.13 -8.79 4.82
C LYS A 113 7.87 -8.63 5.65
N VAL A 114 7.04 -9.67 5.71
CA VAL A 114 5.85 -9.69 6.57
C VAL A 114 6.30 -9.72 8.03
N LEU A 115 5.97 -8.67 8.78
CA LEU A 115 6.28 -8.55 10.20
C LEU A 115 5.20 -9.22 11.05
N TRP A 116 3.93 -8.98 10.72
CA TRP A 116 2.80 -9.64 11.36
C TRP A 116 1.52 -9.48 10.54
N LYS A 117 0.54 -10.33 10.85
CA LYS A 117 -0.85 -10.25 10.39
C LYS A 117 -1.76 -10.43 11.58
N HIS A 118 -2.86 -9.69 11.61
CA HIS A 118 -3.85 -9.79 12.68
C HIS A 118 -5.26 -9.69 12.11
N LYS A 119 -6.08 -10.69 12.39
CA LYS A 119 -7.48 -10.71 11.99
C LYS A 119 -8.33 -10.14 13.11
N ILE A 120 -9.03 -9.04 12.85
CA ILE A 120 -9.88 -8.34 13.85
C ILE A 120 -11.31 -8.86 13.83
N GLY A 121 -11.76 -9.37 12.69
CA GLY A 121 -13.12 -9.84 12.48
C GLY A 121 -13.32 -10.30 11.04
N ASN A 122 -14.55 -10.29 10.56
CA ASN A 122 -14.90 -10.67 9.19
C ASN A 122 -15.49 -9.48 8.40
N SER A 123 -15.28 -8.27 8.87
CA SER A 123 -15.77 -7.05 8.23
C SER A 123 -14.66 -6.34 7.49
N LEU A 124 -15.00 -5.66 6.41
CA LEU A 124 -14.08 -4.80 5.68
C LEU A 124 -13.45 -3.77 6.61
N ILE A 125 -12.13 -3.72 6.63
CA ILE A 125 -11.36 -2.64 7.24
C ILE A 125 -11.15 -1.57 6.16
N SER A 126 -11.81 -0.44 6.30
CA SER A 126 -11.80 0.63 5.30
C SER A 126 -10.64 1.60 5.47
N THR A 127 -10.13 1.76 6.67
CA THR A 127 -9.06 2.72 6.96
C THR A 127 -8.12 2.14 8.02
N VAL A 128 -6.83 2.35 7.82
CA VAL A 128 -5.77 2.06 8.79
C VAL A 128 -4.93 3.32 8.94
N VAL A 129 -4.85 3.86 10.15
CA VAL A 129 -4.09 5.07 10.48
C VAL A 129 -3.04 4.73 11.53
N PRO A 130 -1.75 4.66 11.17
CA PRO A 130 -0.69 4.45 12.14
C PRO A 130 -0.55 5.70 13.04
N LEU A 131 -0.36 5.46 14.32
CA LEU A 131 -0.18 6.46 15.36
C LEU A 131 1.17 6.26 16.05
N SER A 132 1.62 7.25 16.79
CA SER A 132 2.80 7.14 17.65
C SER A 132 2.65 6.05 18.71
N GLY A 133 3.75 5.47 19.17
CA GLY A 133 3.76 4.45 20.23
C GLY A 133 3.24 3.09 19.79
N ASN A 134 3.53 2.69 18.55
CA ASN A 134 3.16 1.39 17.98
C ASN A 134 1.66 1.11 18.07
N ARG A 135 0.85 2.07 17.67
CA ARG A 135 -0.62 1.98 17.68
C ARG A 135 -1.16 2.18 16.28
N ILE A 136 -2.27 1.55 15.99
CA ILE A 136 -3.02 1.70 14.75
C ILE A 136 -4.48 1.96 15.11
N LEU A 137 -5.02 3.05 14.62
CA LEU A 137 -6.46 3.28 14.57
C LEU A 137 -6.99 2.65 13.28
N PHE A 138 -8.08 1.91 13.37
CA PHE A 138 -8.77 1.37 12.21
C PHE A 138 -10.27 1.62 12.25
N THR A 139 -10.87 1.69 11.08
CA THR A 139 -12.33 1.71 10.93
C THR A 139 -12.79 0.51 10.10
N ALA A 140 -13.91 -0.05 10.48
CA ALA A 140 -14.54 -1.18 9.80
C ALA A 140 -15.95 -0.81 9.36
N THR A 141 -16.47 -1.55 8.38
CA THR A 141 -17.88 -1.42 7.97
C THR A 141 -18.84 -1.66 9.14
N GLY A 142 -19.99 -1.01 9.12
CA GLY A 142 -20.94 -1.03 10.22
C GLY A 142 -20.64 -0.02 11.33
N GLY A 143 -19.81 1.00 11.06
CA GLY A 143 -19.53 2.09 11.99
C GLY A 143 -18.64 1.72 13.17
N LYS A 144 -17.87 0.64 13.05
CA LYS A 144 -16.93 0.22 14.09
C LYS A 144 -15.58 0.89 13.91
N ALA A 145 -14.98 1.34 15.01
CA ALA A 145 -13.60 1.78 15.08
C ALA A 145 -12.88 1.08 16.22
N GLY A 146 -11.59 0.90 16.10
CA GLY A 146 -10.79 0.27 17.13
C GLY A 146 -9.35 0.78 17.14
N LEU A 147 -8.67 0.54 18.26
CA LEU A 147 -7.26 0.86 18.45
C LEU A 147 -6.50 -0.45 18.70
N LEU A 148 -5.54 -0.74 17.84
CA LEU A 148 -4.62 -1.86 17.98
C LEU A 148 -3.26 -1.35 18.47
N LYS A 149 -2.72 -1.96 19.52
CA LYS A 149 -1.34 -1.76 19.94
C LYS A 149 -0.53 -2.99 19.58
N PHE A 150 0.60 -2.80 18.93
CA PHE A 150 1.45 -3.90 18.47
C PHE A 150 2.87 -3.81 19.04
N LYS A 151 3.58 -4.93 19.02
CA LYS A 151 4.99 -5.02 19.37
C LYS A 151 5.75 -5.58 18.17
N ILE A 152 6.85 -4.95 17.81
CA ILE A 152 7.79 -5.50 16.85
C ILE A 152 8.85 -6.23 17.68
N LYS A 153 8.97 -7.54 17.48
CA LYS A 153 10.15 -8.27 18.02
C LYS A 153 11.33 -7.88 17.13
N LYS A 154 12.30 -7.25 17.75
CA LYS A 154 13.61 -7.00 17.14
C LYS A 154 14.34 -8.31 16.91
#